data_9fc7328b3ad7fa8ea0b4b08b6de9d976
#
_entry.id   9fc7328b3ad7fa8ea0b4b08b6de9d976
#
_cell.length_a   1.000
_cell.length_b   1.000
_cell.length_c   1.000
_cell.angle_alpha   90.00
_cell.angle_beta   90.00
_cell.angle_gamma   90.00
#
_symmetry.space_group_name_H-M   'P 1'
#
loop_
_entity.id
_entity.type
_entity.pdbx_description
1 polymer ?
#
loop_
_entity_poly.entity_id
_entity_poly.type
_entity_poly.pdbx_seq_one_letter_code
_entity_poly.pdbx_strand_id
1 'polypeptide(L)'
;MIVTTSRYASKAARDLAKKIAEDEGSEYTARGKKTVNELVESAWKKGHDRILVVEEEDESPRFISEVLIDHWGKWKWGKKREVEKQDNH
;
A
#
# COMPACT_ATOMS: atom_id res chain seq x y z
N MET A 1 5.30 -4.07 -8.55
CA MET A 1 4.89 -3.62 -7.21
C MET A 1 3.40 -3.29 -7.21
N ILE A 2 2.74 -3.58 -6.15
CA ILE A 2 1.33 -3.24 -5.96
C ILE A 2 1.24 -2.15 -4.90
N VAL A 3 0.37 -1.17 -5.13
CA VAL A 3 0.06 -0.12 -4.15
C VAL A 3 -1.39 -0.25 -3.75
N THR A 4 -1.67 -0.26 -2.46
CA THR A 4 -3.02 -0.35 -1.91
C THR A 4 -3.15 0.51 -0.66
N THR A 5 -4.23 0.37 0.08
CA THR A 5 -4.49 1.12 1.31
C THR A 5 -4.75 0.15 2.47
N SER A 6 -4.87 0.71 3.67
CA SER A 6 -5.45 -0.01 4.81
C SER A 6 -6.93 -0.30 4.54
N ARG A 7 -7.53 -1.21 5.31
CA ARG A 7 -8.96 -1.51 5.18
C ARG A 7 -9.79 -0.29 5.57
N TYR A 8 -10.91 -0.09 4.88
CA TYR A 8 -11.84 1.03 5.13
C TYR A 8 -11.18 2.39 4.97
N ALA A 9 -10.28 2.50 4.01
CA ALA A 9 -9.54 3.73 3.78
C ALA A 9 -10.43 4.86 3.28
N SER A 10 -10.10 6.09 3.68
CA SER A 10 -10.75 7.29 3.20
C SER A 10 -10.44 7.53 1.72
N LYS A 11 -11.21 8.43 1.11
CA LYS A 11 -10.95 8.85 -0.27
C LYS A 11 -9.53 9.43 -0.41
N ALA A 12 -9.08 10.22 0.56
CA ALA A 12 -7.75 10.82 0.53
C ALA A 12 -6.65 9.75 0.48
N ALA A 13 -6.77 8.69 1.29
CA ALA A 13 -5.81 7.60 1.28
C ALA A 13 -5.82 6.84 -0.05
N ARG A 14 -7.01 6.59 -0.61
CA ARG A 14 -7.13 5.93 -1.92
C ARG A 14 -6.53 6.78 -3.03
N ASP A 15 -6.79 8.08 -3.03
CA ASP A 15 -6.27 9.00 -4.03
C ASP A 15 -4.73 9.06 -3.98
N LEU A 16 -4.17 9.08 -2.77
CA LEU A 16 -2.72 9.06 -2.60
C LEU A 16 -2.13 7.75 -3.11
N ALA A 17 -2.75 6.61 -2.79
CA ALA A 17 -2.29 5.30 -3.27
C ALA A 17 -2.29 5.23 -4.79
N LYS A 18 -3.34 5.74 -5.43
CA LYS A 18 -3.44 5.79 -6.89
C LYS A 18 -2.35 6.67 -7.48
N LYS A 19 -2.07 7.82 -6.86
CA LYS A 19 -1.02 8.72 -7.31
C LYS A 19 0.37 8.08 -7.21
N ILE A 20 0.64 7.41 -6.08
CA ILE A 20 1.91 6.70 -5.90
C ILE A 20 2.05 5.61 -6.97
N ALA A 21 1.02 4.83 -7.21
CA ALA A 21 1.04 3.79 -8.23
C ALA A 21 1.34 4.38 -9.61
N GLU A 22 0.70 5.49 -9.95
CA GLU A 22 0.94 6.17 -11.22
C GLU A 22 2.37 6.69 -11.33
N ASP A 23 2.87 7.37 -10.30
CA ASP A 23 4.23 7.95 -10.28
C ASP A 23 5.30 6.87 -10.35
N GLU A 24 5.06 5.71 -9.76
CA GLU A 24 6.02 4.58 -9.74
C GLU A 24 5.83 3.61 -10.90
N GLY A 25 4.86 3.84 -11.77
CA GLY A 25 4.54 2.90 -12.83
C GLY A 25 4.07 1.55 -12.30
N SER A 26 3.37 1.55 -11.18
CA SER A 26 2.92 0.35 -10.47
C SER A 26 1.42 0.17 -10.55
N GLU A 27 0.94 -1.00 -10.13
CA GLU A 27 -0.48 -1.32 -10.13
C GLU A 27 -1.14 -0.86 -8.83
N TYR A 28 -2.22 -0.11 -8.94
CA TYR A 28 -3.08 0.18 -7.80
C TYR A 28 -4.11 -0.94 -7.66
N THR A 29 -4.27 -1.46 -6.45
CA THR A 29 -5.29 -2.45 -6.13
C THR A 29 -6.14 -1.93 -4.98
N ALA A 30 -7.45 -1.89 -5.18
CA ALA A 30 -8.37 -1.51 -4.11
C ALA A 30 -8.30 -2.54 -2.99
N ARG A 31 -8.17 -2.07 -1.76
CA ARG A 31 -8.00 -2.96 -0.61
C ARG A 31 -9.27 -3.78 -0.33
N GLY A 32 -10.43 -3.14 -0.30
CA GLY A 32 -11.64 -3.81 0.13
C GLY A 32 -11.48 -4.40 1.52
N LYS A 33 -11.96 -5.64 1.69
CA LYS A 33 -11.86 -6.36 2.97
C LYS A 33 -10.72 -7.37 3.00
N LYS A 34 -9.84 -7.34 2.01
CA LYS A 34 -8.74 -8.31 1.92
C LYS A 34 -7.76 -8.17 3.07
N THR A 35 -7.32 -9.31 3.59
CA THR A 35 -6.23 -9.33 4.58
C THR A 35 -4.90 -9.15 3.87
N VAL A 36 -3.85 -8.86 4.64
CA VAL A 36 -2.49 -8.77 4.08
C VAL A 36 -2.09 -10.11 3.45
N ASN A 37 -2.43 -11.24 4.07
CA ASN A 37 -2.14 -12.56 3.50
C ASN A 37 -2.79 -12.75 2.13
N GLU A 38 -4.04 -12.31 1.96
CA GLU A 38 -4.73 -12.40 0.68
C GLU A 38 -4.08 -11.49 -0.38
N LEU A 39 -3.66 -10.30 0.01
CA LEU A 39 -2.94 -9.39 -0.88
C LEU A 39 -1.61 -9.98 -1.31
N VAL A 40 -0.86 -10.55 -0.36
CA VAL A 40 0.44 -11.17 -0.63
C VAL A 40 0.27 -12.34 -1.60
N GLU A 41 -0.70 -13.21 -1.38
CA GLU A 41 -0.96 -14.34 -2.25
C GLU A 41 -1.24 -13.87 -3.69
N SER A 42 -2.10 -12.88 -3.84
CA SER A 42 -2.43 -12.31 -5.15
C SER A 42 -1.20 -11.68 -5.81
N ALA A 43 -0.44 -10.90 -5.06
CA ALA A 43 0.77 -10.24 -5.57
C ALA A 43 1.83 -11.25 -5.99
N TRP A 44 2.06 -12.28 -5.17
CA TRP A 44 3.05 -13.31 -5.46
C TRP A 44 2.70 -14.09 -6.72
N LYS A 45 1.43 -14.43 -6.91
CA LYS A 45 0.97 -15.12 -8.11
C LYS A 45 1.20 -14.29 -9.38
N LYS A 46 1.18 -12.97 -9.26
CA LYS A 46 1.44 -12.05 -10.37
C LYS A 46 2.93 -11.73 -10.55
N GLY A 47 3.79 -12.33 -9.74
CA GLY A 47 5.23 -12.10 -9.81
C GLY A 47 5.73 -10.85 -9.09
N HIS A 48 4.91 -10.24 -8.24
CA HIS A 48 5.34 -9.09 -7.45
C HIS A 48 6.02 -9.55 -6.16
N ASP A 49 7.01 -8.80 -5.73
CA ASP A 49 7.77 -9.07 -4.50
C ASP A 49 7.57 -7.98 -3.42
N ARG A 50 6.74 -6.99 -3.71
CA ARG A 50 6.54 -5.85 -2.82
C ARG A 50 5.16 -5.26 -2.95
N ILE A 51 4.59 -4.87 -1.80
CA ILE A 51 3.33 -4.13 -1.74
C ILE A 51 3.57 -2.88 -0.90
N LEU A 52 3.07 -1.74 -1.35
CA LEU A 52 3.01 -0.52 -0.54
C LEU A 52 1.59 -0.35 -0.02
N VAL A 53 1.45 -0.13 1.28
CA VAL A 53 0.16 0.07 1.94
C VAL A 53 0.10 1.47 2.49
N VAL A 54 -0.80 2.29 1.96
CA VAL A 54 -1.05 3.62 2.50
C VAL A 54 -1.95 3.46 3.72
N GLU A 55 -1.41 3.76 4.89
CA GLU A 55 -2.14 3.69 6.16
C GLU A 55 -2.57 5.09 6.57
N GLU A 56 -3.70 5.16 7.23
CA GLU A 56 -4.26 6.43 7.66
C GLU A 56 -4.44 6.50 9.17
N GLU A 57 -4.52 7.73 9.65
CA GLU A 57 -4.82 8.06 11.03
C GLU A 57 -5.75 9.27 10.96
N ASP A 58 -6.86 9.23 11.69
CA ASP A 58 -7.86 10.30 11.71
C ASP A 58 -8.35 10.68 10.29
N GLU A 59 -8.65 9.66 9.48
CA GLU A 59 -9.18 9.82 8.12
C GLU A 59 -8.23 10.55 7.16
N SER A 60 -6.94 10.61 7.50
CA SER A 60 -5.90 11.18 6.63
C SER A 60 -4.77 10.18 6.42
N PRO A 61 -4.17 10.15 5.23
CA PRO A 61 -2.99 9.33 5.01
C PRO A 61 -1.88 9.75 5.98
N ARG A 62 -1.32 8.79 6.69
CA ARG A 62 -0.28 9.07 7.70
C ARG A 62 1.03 8.36 7.42
N PHE A 63 0.95 7.10 7.01
CA PHE A 63 2.13 6.26 6.80
C PHE A 63 2.03 5.51 5.49
N ILE A 64 3.18 5.18 4.94
CA ILE A 64 3.30 4.23 3.83
C ILE A 64 4.16 3.09 4.34
N SER A 65 3.56 1.91 4.45
CA SER A 65 4.23 0.72 4.96
C SER A 65 4.54 -0.22 3.80
N GLU A 66 5.71 -0.85 3.86
CA GLU A 66 6.16 -1.78 2.84
C GLU A 66 5.95 -3.22 3.31
N VAL A 67 5.40 -4.04 2.43
CA VAL A 67 5.32 -5.49 2.63
C VAL A 67 6.30 -6.12 1.64
N LEU A 68 7.24 -6.90 2.15
CA LEU A 68 8.24 -7.59 1.33
C LEU A 68 7.86 -9.07 1.23
N ILE A 69 7.84 -9.58 0.01
CA ILE A 69 7.47 -10.97 -0.28
C ILE A 69 8.72 -11.70 -0.77
N ASP A 70 9.05 -12.81 -0.14
CA ASP A 70 10.22 -13.57 -0.53
C ASP A 70 9.92 -14.55 -1.67
N HIS A 71 10.95 -15.24 -2.08
CA HIS A 71 10.94 -16.22 -3.16
C HIS A 71 9.89 -17.34 -2.98
N TRP A 72 9.53 -17.67 -1.74
CA TRP A 72 8.56 -18.72 -1.43
C TRP A 72 7.15 -18.20 -1.15
N GLY A 73 6.93 -16.88 -1.34
CA GLY A 73 5.63 -16.28 -1.06
C GLY A 73 5.40 -15.94 0.40
N LYS A 74 6.43 -16.02 1.24
CA LYS A 74 6.37 -15.57 2.64
C LYS A 74 6.63 -14.07 2.68
N TRP A 75 6.04 -13.39 3.64
CA TRP A 75 6.13 -11.93 3.70
C TRP A 75 6.48 -11.42 5.08
N LYS A 76 7.00 -10.21 5.10
CA LYS A 76 7.29 -9.47 6.33
C LYS A 76 7.08 -7.98 6.07
N TRP A 77 6.86 -7.23 7.13
CA TRP A 77 6.84 -5.78 7.04
C TRP A 77 8.27 -5.27 6.80
N GLY A 78 8.41 -4.38 5.85
CA GLY A 78 9.66 -3.69 5.58
C GLY A 78 9.67 -2.29 6.18
N LYS A 79 10.11 -1.33 5.41
CA LYS A 79 10.19 0.06 5.85
C LYS A 79 8.82 0.69 6.01
N LYS A 80 8.70 1.59 6.97
CA LYS A 80 7.54 2.43 7.18
C LYS A 80 8.00 3.87 7.19
N ARG A 81 7.35 4.72 6.40
CA ARG A 81 7.67 6.15 6.36
C ARG A 81 6.42 6.97 6.56
N GLU A 82 6.59 8.18 7.10
CA GLU A 82 5.49 9.12 7.24
C GLU A 82 5.19 9.77 5.88
N VAL A 83 3.90 10.00 5.63
CA VAL A 83 3.46 10.81 4.49
C VAL A 83 3.82 12.24 4.78
N GLU A 84 4.48 12.89 3.81
CA GLU A 84 4.78 14.32 3.94
C GLU A 84 3.48 15.12 3.99
N LYS A 85 3.30 15.85 5.08
CA LYS A 85 2.23 16.82 5.16
C LYS A 85 2.61 18.02 4.33
N GLN A 86 1.81 18.31 3.32
CA GLN A 86 1.93 19.58 2.66
C GLN A 86 1.42 20.64 3.62
N ASP A 87 2.31 21.44 4.13
CA ASP A 87 1.94 22.62 4.87
C ASP A 87 1.38 23.64 3.90
N ASN A 88 0.07 23.70 3.86
CA ASN A 88 -0.63 24.75 3.15
C ASN A 88 -0.71 25.98 4.05
N HIS A 89 0.31 26.74 4.04
CA HIS A 89 0.28 28.05 4.65
C HIS A 89 0.14 29.12 3.58
#